data_6122f21d10c7be5065f3862cca287da2
#
_entry.id   6122f21d10c7be5065f3862cca287da2
#
_cell.length_a   1.000
_cell.length_b   1.000
_cell.length_c   1.000
_cell.angle_alpha   90.00
_cell.angle_beta   90.00
_cell.angle_gamma   90.00
#
_symmetry.space_group_name_H-M   'P 1'
#
loop_
_entity.id
_entity.type
_entity.pdbx_description
1 polymer ?
#
loop_
_entity_poly.entity_id
_entity_poly.type
_entity_poly.pdbx_seq_one_letter_code
_entity_poly.pdbx_strand_id
1 'polypeptide(L)'
;MSSQDIITIEDDFMLLRFQNDSEEVYCTQREVKSGLIQFHFGLKGKAKFLFNQGSYALDLKEEKSLLLYNPQKELPLNLEIAPNSWVISVIISIQKFHNLFSSEANYITFLSDDNKDKKYYKEGDISPSMAIVLTQLFHYNLHPSIKNLYYKGKGYELLSLYFNRTEDPNAEQCPFLIDEENVLKIKKAKEIILANMSEPPGLQELADEVGLTLKKLKMG
;
A
#
# COMPACT_ATOMS: atom_id res chain seq x y z
N MET A 1 14.63 17.88 10.25
CA MET A 1 14.97 18.04 8.81
C MET A 1 14.23 16.95 8.04
N SER A 2 13.64 17.28 6.89
CA SER A 2 12.93 16.29 6.06
C SER A 2 13.81 15.87 4.89
N SER A 3 13.82 14.60 4.53
CA SER A 3 14.62 14.08 3.42
C SER A 3 13.86 12.99 2.65
N GLN A 4 14.18 12.90 1.37
CA GLN A 4 13.72 11.85 0.48
C GLN A 4 14.91 11.32 -0.30
N ASP A 5 15.08 10.01 -0.28
CA ASP A 5 16.09 9.32 -1.09
C ASP A 5 15.42 8.32 -2.03
N ILE A 6 15.89 8.29 -3.27
CA ILE A 6 15.44 7.35 -4.28
C ILE A 6 16.62 6.46 -4.67
N ILE A 7 16.44 5.16 -4.51
CA ILE A 7 17.46 4.16 -4.80
C ILE A 7 16.92 3.25 -5.89
N THR A 8 17.45 3.39 -7.09
CA THR A 8 17.18 2.44 -8.18
C THR A 8 17.95 1.16 -7.90
N ILE A 9 17.24 0.07 -7.63
CA ILE A 9 17.82 -1.24 -7.38
C ILE A 9 18.16 -1.90 -8.71
N GLU A 10 17.19 -1.92 -9.60
CA GLU A 10 17.28 -2.42 -10.99
C GLU A 10 16.24 -1.66 -11.83
N ASP A 11 16.26 -1.91 -13.14
CA ASP A 11 15.19 -1.43 -14.02
C ASP A 11 13.83 -1.91 -13.48
N ASP A 12 12.88 -1.00 -13.34
CA ASP A 12 11.54 -1.25 -12.80
C ASP A 12 11.51 -1.81 -11.36
N PHE A 13 12.58 -1.61 -10.58
CA PHE A 13 12.64 -1.94 -9.16
C PHE A 13 13.36 -0.83 -8.40
N MET A 14 12.64 -0.12 -7.56
CA MET A 14 13.16 1.01 -6.80
C MET A 14 12.70 0.99 -5.35
N LEU A 15 13.50 1.61 -4.50
CA LEU A 15 13.24 1.84 -3.09
C LEU A 15 13.27 3.34 -2.83
N LEU A 16 12.26 3.84 -2.14
CA LEU A 16 12.16 5.22 -1.71
C LEU A 16 12.16 5.26 -0.19
N ARG A 17 12.99 6.15 0.38
CA ARG A 17 13.01 6.41 1.81
C ARG A 17 12.53 7.82 2.05
N PHE A 18 11.59 7.96 2.95
CA PHE A 18 11.05 9.24 3.39
C PHE A 18 11.29 9.36 4.89
N GLN A 19 11.98 10.41 5.29
CA GLN A 19 12.26 10.69 6.69
C GLN A 19 11.84 12.11 6.99
N ASN A 20 11.00 12.28 7.99
CA ASN A 20 10.60 13.59 8.48
C ASN A 20 10.89 13.69 9.97
N ASP A 21 12.04 14.27 10.31
CA ASP A 21 12.45 14.57 11.69
C ASP A 21 12.18 16.04 12.06
N SER A 22 11.31 16.73 11.31
CA SER A 22 10.88 18.10 11.62
C SER A 22 9.60 18.10 12.46
N GLU A 23 9.21 19.27 12.92
CA GLU A 23 7.94 19.49 13.63
C GLU A 23 6.76 19.80 12.70
N GLU A 24 7.03 19.93 11.40
CA GLU A 24 6.03 20.22 10.38
C GLU A 24 5.72 19.00 9.53
N VAL A 25 4.53 18.96 8.92
CA VAL A 25 4.16 17.93 7.96
C VAL A 25 4.99 18.09 6.68
N TYR A 26 5.62 17.01 6.24
CA TYR A 26 6.36 16.98 4.98
C TYR A 26 5.48 16.41 3.87
N CYS A 27 5.23 17.21 2.84
CA CYS A 27 4.45 16.82 1.68
C CYS A 27 5.37 16.51 0.49
N THR A 28 5.12 15.40 -0.18
CA THR A 28 5.84 15.03 -1.40
C THR A 28 4.89 14.41 -2.41
N GLN A 29 5.18 14.63 -3.70
CA GLN A 29 4.40 14.11 -4.80
C GLN A 29 5.33 13.48 -5.83
N ARG A 30 4.93 12.29 -6.33
CA ARG A 30 5.65 11.60 -7.38
C ARG A 30 4.68 10.82 -8.27
N GLU A 31 4.85 10.93 -9.56
CA GLU A 31 4.15 10.10 -10.54
C GLU A 31 4.69 8.66 -10.49
N VAL A 32 3.79 7.70 -10.50
CA VAL A 32 4.08 6.27 -10.59
C VAL A 32 3.19 5.68 -11.67
N LYS A 33 3.82 5.09 -12.68
CA LYS A 33 3.14 4.50 -13.84
C LYS A 33 2.22 3.36 -13.42
N SER A 34 1.20 3.09 -14.22
CA SER A 34 0.38 1.88 -14.09
C SER A 34 1.22 0.61 -14.21
N GLY A 35 0.73 -0.51 -13.67
CA GLY A 35 1.45 -1.78 -13.71
C GLY A 35 2.63 -1.92 -12.75
N LEU A 36 2.84 -0.91 -11.89
CA LEU A 36 3.80 -0.98 -10.79
C LEU A 36 3.10 -1.34 -9.48
N ILE A 37 3.62 -2.34 -8.80
CA ILE A 37 3.20 -2.72 -7.45
C ILE A 37 3.94 -1.82 -6.46
N GLN A 38 3.24 -1.32 -5.47
CA GLN A 38 3.78 -0.46 -4.42
C GLN A 38 3.60 -1.12 -3.06
N PHE A 39 4.70 -1.29 -2.34
CA PHE A 39 4.72 -1.73 -0.95
C PHE A 39 5.19 -0.56 -0.10
N HIS A 40 4.40 -0.18 0.89
CA HIS A 40 4.72 0.92 1.79
C HIS A 40 4.79 0.42 3.21
N PHE A 41 5.79 0.86 3.95
CA PHE A 41 6.08 0.42 5.31
C PHE A 41 6.24 1.64 6.22
N GLY A 42 5.41 1.74 7.25
CA GLY A 42 5.51 2.75 8.29
C GLY A 42 6.43 2.26 9.42
N LEU A 43 7.64 2.81 9.48
CA LEU A 43 8.61 2.41 10.52
C LEU A 43 8.43 3.20 11.80
N LYS A 44 8.03 4.45 11.68
CA LYS A 44 7.85 5.36 12.80
C LYS A 44 6.77 6.36 12.47
N GLY A 45 5.92 6.68 13.44
CA GLY A 45 4.90 7.71 13.33
C GLY A 45 3.80 7.37 12.34
N LYS A 46 3.44 8.30 11.47
CA LYS A 46 2.32 8.13 10.52
C LYS A 46 2.50 8.92 9.24
N ALA A 47 1.92 8.39 8.16
CA ALA A 47 1.82 9.08 6.88
C ALA A 47 0.42 8.89 6.28
N LYS A 48 0.06 9.74 5.32
CA LYS A 48 -1.17 9.62 4.54
C LYS A 48 -0.83 9.59 3.06
N PHE A 49 -1.44 8.68 2.35
CA PHE A 49 -1.44 8.62 0.90
C PHE A 49 -2.70 9.29 0.39
N LEU A 50 -2.54 10.34 -0.41
CA LEU A 50 -3.64 11.11 -0.95
C LEU A 50 -3.91 10.72 -2.40
N PHE A 51 -5.17 10.45 -2.74
CA PHE A 51 -5.62 10.11 -4.08
C PHE A 51 -6.73 11.07 -4.53
N ASN A 52 -6.95 11.17 -5.84
CA ASN A 52 -7.99 12.00 -6.44
C ASN A 52 -7.99 13.43 -5.87
N GLN A 53 -6.83 14.10 -5.92
CA GLN A 53 -6.66 15.48 -5.42
C GLN A 53 -7.04 15.62 -3.92
N GLY A 54 -6.76 14.58 -3.12
CA GLY A 54 -7.02 14.59 -1.68
C GLY A 54 -8.45 14.17 -1.26
N SER A 55 -9.31 13.84 -2.23
CA SER A 55 -10.67 13.40 -1.93
C SER A 55 -10.74 12.02 -1.26
N TYR A 56 -9.66 11.25 -1.35
CA TYR A 56 -9.50 9.95 -0.71
C TYR A 56 -8.09 9.84 -0.09
N ALA A 57 -8.01 9.35 1.13
CA ALA A 57 -6.77 9.18 1.84
C ALA A 57 -6.67 7.79 2.47
N LEU A 58 -5.47 7.19 2.41
CA LEU A 58 -5.10 5.98 3.14
C LEU A 58 -4.09 6.34 4.20
N ASP A 59 -4.36 5.96 5.44
CA ASP A 59 -3.44 6.15 6.55
C ASP A 59 -2.43 4.99 6.61
N LEU A 60 -1.15 5.32 6.70
CA LEU A 60 -0.09 4.38 7.04
C LEU A 60 0.41 4.70 8.45
N LYS A 61 0.15 3.81 9.39
CA LYS A 61 0.58 3.92 10.79
C LYS A 61 1.91 3.21 11.01
N GLU A 62 2.52 3.48 12.15
CA GLU A 62 3.70 2.76 12.62
C GLU A 62 3.44 1.26 12.70
N GLU A 63 4.44 0.45 12.35
CA GLU A 63 4.39 -1.02 12.30
C GLU A 63 3.35 -1.61 11.31
N LYS A 64 2.81 -0.78 10.41
CA LYS A 64 1.87 -1.20 9.37
C LYS A 64 2.48 -1.13 7.97
N SER A 65 1.95 -1.95 7.10
CA SER A 65 2.29 -1.97 5.69
C SER A 65 1.05 -1.84 4.82
N LEU A 66 1.22 -1.22 3.65
CA LEU A 66 0.22 -1.14 2.60
C LEU A 66 0.79 -1.74 1.31
N LEU A 67 0.04 -2.60 0.67
CA LEU A 67 0.31 -3.04 -0.69
C LEU A 67 -0.75 -2.45 -1.60
N LEU A 68 -0.32 -1.75 -2.65
CA LEU A 68 -1.19 -1.12 -3.63
C LEU A 68 -0.80 -1.58 -5.03
N TYR A 69 -1.79 -1.94 -5.84
CA TYR A 69 -1.61 -2.26 -7.25
C TYR A 69 -2.84 -1.85 -8.07
N ASN A 70 -2.63 -1.16 -9.17
CA ASN A 70 -3.67 -0.86 -10.13
C ASN A 70 -3.12 -1.00 -11.56
N PRO A 71 -3.53 -2.04 -12.31
CA PRO A 71 -3.07 -2.24 -13.68
C PRO A 71 -3.66 -1.24 -14.67
N GLN A 72 -4.81 -0.63 -14.35
CA GLN A 72 -5.59 0.20 -15.27
C GLN A 72 -5.28 1.69 -15.15
N LYS A 73 -4.82 2.13 -13.97
CA LYS A 73 -4.57 3.55 -13.67
C LYS A 73 -3.26 3.74 -12.93
N GLU A 74 -2.67 4.87 -13.13
CA GLU A 74 -1.53 5.33 -12.35
C GLU A 74 -1.93 5.55 -10.89
N LEU A 75 -1.06 5.15 -9.98
CA LEU A 75 -1.20 5.37 -8.54
C LEU A 75 -0.06 6.30 -8.09
N PRO A 76 -0.24 7.62 -8.19
CA PRO A 76 0.80 8.55 -7.78
C PRO A 76 1.07 8.46 -6.28
N LEU A 77 2.32 8.65 -5.89
CA LEU A 77 2.74 8.81 -4.50
C LEU A 77 2.54 10.25 -4.08
N ASN A 78 1.37 10.57 -3.58
CA ASN A 78 1.10 11.85 -2.94
C ASN A 78 1.05 11.59 -1.43
N LEU A 79 2.11 11.98 -0.73
CA LEU A 79 2.32 11.67 0.67
C LEU A 79 2.29 12.92 1.54
N GLU A 80 1.57 12.85 2.63
CA GLU A 80 1.71 13.72 3.80
C GLU A 80 2.35 12.90 4.92
N ILE A 81 3.57 13.26 5.30
CA ILE A 81 4.36 12.58 6.32
C ILE A 81 4.36 13.44 7.57
N ALA A 82 3.76 12.94 8.63
CA ALA A 82 3.66 13.66 9.90
C ALA A 82 5.04 13.93 10.52
N PRO A 83 5.16 14.85 11.47
CA PRO A 83 6.36 15.03 12.26
C PRO A 83 6.89 13.72 12.84
N ASN A 84 8.21 13.58 12.92
CA ASN A 84 8.88 12.41 13.46
C ASN A 84 8.42 11.07 12.85
N SER A 85 8.24 11.05 11.52
CA SER A 85 7.72 9.87 10.82
C SER A 85 8.67 9.40 9.72
N TRP A 86 8.79 8.06 9.60
CA TRP A 86 9.67 7.40 8.65
C TRP A 86 8.91 6.36 7.84
N VAL A 87 9.05 6.43 6.52
CA VAL A 87 8.37 5.54 5.58
C VAL A 87 9.37 4.99 4.57
N ILE A 88 9.26 3.70 4.27
CA ILE A 88 9.91 3.08 3.12
C ILE A 88 8.83 2.65 2.13
N SER A 89 9.08 2.94 0.84
CA SER A 89 8.27 2.44 -0.26
C SER A 89 9.13 1.63 -1.21
N VAL A 90 8.67 0.42 -1.53
CA VAL A 90 9.26 -0.45 -2.55
C VAL A 90 8.31 -0.46 -3.74
N ILE A 91 8.84 -0.15 -4.92
CA ILE A 91 8.07 -0.12 -6.16
C ILE A 91 8.72 -1.08 -7.15
N ILE A 92 7.94 -2.00 -7.68
CA ILE A 92 8.41 -3.03 -8.61
C ILE A 92 7.36 -3.28 -9.71
N SER A 93 7.80 -3.52 -10.96
CA SER A 93 6.86 -3.88 -12.02
C SER A 93 6.24 -5.25 -11.77
N ILE A 94 4.98 -5.41 -12.20
CA ILE A 94 4.27 -6.69 -12.07
C ILE A 94 5.03 -7.82 -12.80
N GLN A 95 5.62 -7.54 -13.94
CA GLN A 95 6.38 -8.53 -14.70
C GLN A 95 7.62 -8.99 -13.94
N LYS A 96 8.40 -8.06 -13.39
CA LYS A 96 9.57 -8.38 -12.58
C LYS A 96 9.18 -9.13 -11.31
N PHE A 97 8.10 -8.71 -10.68
CA PHE A 97 7.57 -9.35 -9.49
C PHE A 97 7.17 -10.81 -9.75
N HIS A 98 6.45 -11.10 -10.84
CA HIS A 98 6.10 -12.47 -11.24
C HIS A 98 7.35 -13.34 -11.44
N ASN A 99 8.43 -12.79 -12.01
CA ASN A 99 9.65 -13.53 -12.25
C ASN A 99 10.43 -13.90 -10.96
N LEU A 100 10.06 -13.33 -9.81
CA LEU A 100 10.67 -13.67 -8.52
C LEU A 100 10.11 -14.96 -7.91
N PHE A 101 8.93 -15.38 -8.34
CA PHE A 101 8.21 -16.49 -7.76
C PHE A 101 8.20 -17.67 -8.72
N SER A 102 8.32 -18.87 -8.15
CA SER A 102 8.13 -20.11 -8.90
C SER A 102 6.64 -20.35 -9.19
N SER A 103 6.34 -21.29 -10.09
CA SER A 103 4.98 -21.74 -10.40
C SER A 103 4.17 -22.24 -9.19
N GLU A 104 4.84 -22.47 -8.06
CA GLU A 104 4.22 -22.92 -6.81
C GLU A 104 3.67 -21.77 -5.96
N ALA A 105 3.88 -20.52 -6.38
CA ALA A 105 3.42 -19.32 -5.66
C ALA A 105 1.91 -19.03 -5.85
N ASN A 106 1.11 -20.03 -6.13
CA ASN A 106 -0.35 -19.90 -6.32
C ASN A 106 -1.09 -19.33 -5.08
N TYR A 107 -0.46 -19.36 -3.91
CA TYR A 107 -1.01 -18.77 -2.69
C TYR A 107 -0.97 -17.23 -2.69
N ILE A 108 -0.21 -16.61 -3.60
CA ILE A 108 -0.21 -15.15 -3.75
C ILE A 108 -1.35 -14.77 -4.68
N THR A 109 -2.50 -14.48 -4.11
CA THR A 109 -3.79 -14.35 -4.79
C THR A 109 -3.80 -13.35 -5.95
N PHE A 110 -3.03 -12.27 -5.88
CA PHE A 110 -2.99 -11.27 -6.96
C PHE A 110 -2.03 -11.64 -8.11
N LEU A 111 -1.25 -12.71 -7.94
CA LEU A 111 -0.41 -13.27 -9.01
C LEU A 111 -1.17 -14.27 -9.88
N SER A 112 -2.34 -14.75 -9.44
CA SER A 112 -3.12 -15.67 -10.26
C SER A 112 -3.57 -14.98 -11.55
N ASP A 113 -3.63 -15.74 -12.64
CA ASP A 113 -4.04 -15.22 -13.96
C ASP A 113 -5.42 -14.55 -13.92
N ASP A 114 -6.32 -15.02 -13.07
CA ASP A 114 -7.65 -14.45 -12.88
C ASP A 114 -7.67 -13.08 -12.21
N ASN A 115 -6.58 -12.68 -11.56
CA ASN A 115 -6.50 -11.45 -10.75
C ASN A 115 -5.48 -10.42 -11.26
N LYS A 116 -4.64 -10.77 -12.25
CA LYS A 116 -3.57 -9.88 -12.76
C LYS A 116 -4.08 -8.52 -13.28
N ASP A 117 -5.32 -8.48 -13.76
CA ASP A 117 -5.95 -7.28 -14.31
C ASP A 117 -6.86 -6.57 -13.28
N LYS A 118 -6.85 -7.03 -12.02
CA LYS A 118 -7.65 -6.45 -10.94
C LYS A 118 -6.82 -5.54 -10.05
N LYS A 119 -7.46 -4.49 -9.57
CA LYS A 119 -6.88 -3.63 -8.53
C LYS A 119 -6.70 -4.42 -7.25
N TYR A 120 -5.60 -4.19 -6.56
CA TYR A 120 -5.31 -4.88 -5.31
C TYR A 120 -4.88 -3.89 -4.23
N TYR A 121 -5.44 -4.07 -3.04
CA TYR A 121 -5.11 -3.34 -1.84
C TYR A 121 -5.03 -4.30 -0.67
N LYS A 122 -3.98 -4.20 0.13
CA LYS A 122 -3.84 -4.99 1.36
C LYS A 122 -3.12 -4.18 2.42
N GLU A 123 -3.73 -4.08 3.60
CA GLU A 123 -3.05 -3.68 4.83
C GLU A 123 -2.46 -4.89 5.52
N GLY A 124 -1.35 -4.69 6.24
CA GLY A 124 -0.71 -5.74 7.00
C GLY A 124 0.19 -5.20 8.09
N ASP A 125 0.65 -6.10 8.94
CA ASP A 125 1.60 -5.78 9.99
C ASP A 125 3.03 -5.96 9.49
N ILE A 126 3.96 -5.17 10.03
CA ILE A 126 5.39 -5.37 9.83
C ILE A 126 5.84 -6.42 10.84
N SER A 127 6.34 -7.57 10.36
CA SER A 127 6.91 -8.59 11.23
C SER A 127 8.23 -8.11 11.86
N PRO A 128 8.66 -8.68 13.00
CA PRO A 128 9.96 -8.33 13.61
C PRO A 128 11.14 -8.49 12.64
N SER A 129 11.13 -9.53 11.81
CA SER A 129 12.17 -9.74 10.80
C SER A 129 12.16 -8.66 9.72
N MET A 130 10.98 -8.24 9.26
CA MET A 130 10.85 -7.12 8.33
C MET A 130 11.32 -5.81 8.96
N ALA A 131 10.99 -5.54 10.22
CA ALA A 131 11.41 -4.34 10.94
C ALA A 131 12.94 -4.21 11.01
N ILE A 132 13.65 -5.32 11.21
CA ILE A 132 15.12 -5.35 11.18
C ILE A 132 15.64 -4.92 9.81
N VAL A 133 15.14 -5.51 8.72
CA VAL A 133 15.57 -5.17 7.35
C VAL A 133 15.26 -3.70 7.03
N LEU A 134 14.07 -3.23 7.39
CA LEU A 134 13.64 -1.85 7.16
C LEU A 134 14.52 -0.86 7.95
N THR A 135 14.85 -1.16 9.20
CA THR A 135 15.77 -0.34 10.01
C THR A 135 17.18 -0.29 9.40
N GLN A 136 17.67 -1.42 8.90
CA GLN A 136 18.97 -1.47 8.22
C GLN A 136 19.00 -0.64 6.94
N LEU A 137 17.88 -0.61 6.18
CA LEU A 137 17.74 0.22 4.99
C LEU A 137 17.83 1.73 5.29
N PHE A 138 17.50 2.18 6.51
CA PHE A 138 17.65 3.57 6.92
C PHE A 138 19.06 3.92 7.41
N HIS A 139 19.66 3.07 8.21
CA HIS A 139 20.80 3.44 9.07
C HIS A 139 22.16 2.96 8.59
N TYR A 140 22.24 2.18 7.52
CA TYR A 140 23.51 1.62 7.10
C TYR A 140 24.35 2.62 6.28
N ASN A 141 25.55 2.92 6.76
CA ASN A 141 26.53 3.73 6.04
C ASN A 141 27.40 2.79 5.19
N LEU A 142 27.17 2.79 3.89
CA LEU A 142 27.78 1.87 2.95
C LEU A 142 28.81 2.56 2.07
N HIS A 143 29.90 1.84 1.79
CA HIS A 143 30.82 2.27 0.74
C HIS A 143 30.09 2.30 -0.62
N PRO A 144 30.27 3.35 -1.45
CA PRO A 144 29.54 3.51 -2.72
C PRO A 144 29.60 2.30 -3.64
N SER A 145 30.73 1.58 -3.68
CA SER A 145 30.94 0.42 -4.56
C SER A 145 30.05 -0.79 -4.27
N ILE A 146 29.55 -0.94 -3.04
CA ILE A 146 28.71 -2.07 -2.62
C ILE A 146 27.25 -1.65 -2.36
N LYS A 147 26.97 -0.35 -2.41
CA LYS A 147 25.68 0.22 -2.05
C LYS A 147 24.54 -0.42 -2.83
N ASN A 148 24.68 -0.52 -4.15
CA ASN A 148 23.64 -1.12 -5.00
C ASN A 148 23.42 -2.61 -4.69
N LEU A 149 24.50 -3.38 -4.53
CA LEU A 149 24.40 -4.80 -4.16
C LEU A 149 23.67 -4.99 -2.83
N TYR A 150 23.98 -4.15 -1.85
CA TYR A 150 23.33 -4.19 -0.53
C TYR A 150 21.83 -3.92 -0.63
N TYR A 151 21.44 -2.82 -1.27
CA TYR A 151 20.03 -2.47 -1.41
C TYR A 151 19.25 -3.49 -2.25
N LYS A 152 19.90 -4.08 -3.26
CA LYS A 152 19.33 -5.19 -4.04
C LYS A 152 19.04 -6.39 -3.13
N GLY A 153 20.03 -6.84 -2.35
CA GLY A 153 19.87 -7.94 -1.41
C GLY A 153 18.76 -7.68 -0.39
N LYS A 154 18.76 -6.48 0.21
CA LYS A 154 17.74 -6.10 1.21
C LYS A 154 16.35 -5.92 0.62
N GLY A 155 16.23 -5.45 -0.61
CA GLY A 155 14.94 -5.35 -1.30
C GLY A 155 14.32 -6.73 -1.54
N TYR A 156 15.11 -7.70 -2.00
CA TYR A 156 14.62 -9.06 -2.18
C TYR A 156 14.36 -9.78 -0.85
N GLU A 157 15.18 -9.57 0.17
CA GLU A 157 14.95 -10.11 1.51
C GLU A 157 13.62 -9.57 2.07
N LEU A 158 13.35 -8.27 1.95
CA LEU A 158 12.12 -7.66 2.40
C LEU A 158 10.89 -8.24 1.70
N LEU A 159 10.94 -8.41 0.37
CA LEU A 159 9.86 -9.04 -0.38
C LEU A 159 9.65 -10.50 0.04
N SER A 160 10.73 -11.26 0.23
CA SER A 160 10.65 -12.66 0.71
C SER A 160 9.96 -12.72 2.07
N LEU A 161 10.37 -11.86 3.02
CA LEU A 161 9.76 -11.80 4.35
C LEU A 161 8.30 -11.34 4.31
N TYR A 162 7.96 -10.40 3.41
CA TYR A 162 6.60 -9.92 3.26
C TYR A 162 5.64 -11.03 2.83
N PHE A 163 6.08 -11.94 1.95
CA PHE A 163 5.30 -13.07 1.45
C PHE A 163 5.51 -14.37 2.23
N ASN A 164 6.51 -14.44 3.12
CA ASN A 164 6.75 -15.60 3.98
C ASN A 164 5.77 -15.63 5.18
N ARG A 165 4.49 -15.40 4.91
CA ARG A 165 3.45 -15.55 5.93
C ARG A 165 2.94 -16.97 5.82
N THR A 166 3.09 -17.74 6.89
CA THR A 166 2.31 -18.98 7.13
C THR A 166 0.87 -18.54 7.40
N GLU A 167 0.16 -18.18 6.35
CA GLU A 167 -1.26 -17.91 6.46
C GLU A 167 -1.98 -19.25 6.39
N ASP A 168 -2.91 -19.46 7.32
CA ASP A 168 -3.86 -20.56 7.27
C ASP A 168 -4.48 -20.56 5.86
N PRO A 169 -4.34 -21.67 5.07
CA PRO A 169 -4.93 -21.74 3.73
C PRO A 169 -6.44 -21.51 3.72
N ASN A 170 -7.09 -21.64 4.88
CA ASN A 170 -8.52 -21.41 5.07
C ASN A 170 -8.86 -19.99 5.56
N ALA A 171 -7.88 -19.14 5.85
CA ALA A 171 -8.16 -17.71 6.09
C ALA A 171 -8.60 -17.10 4.76
N GLU A 172 -9.89 -16.88 4.58
CA GLU A 172 -10.43 -16.11 3.46
C GLU A 172 -9.76 -14.74 3.41
N GLN A 173 -8.70 -14.65 2.64
CA GLN A 173 -8.16 -13.35 2.27
C GLN A 173 -9.16 -12.72 1.30
N CYS A 174 -9.95 -11.82 1.83
CA CYS A 174 -10.75 -10.96 1.00
C CYS A 174 -9.81 -9.88 0.42
N PRO A 175 -9.35 -9.97 -0.84
CA PRO A 175 -8.67 -8.86 -1.47
C PRO A 175 -9.73 -7.77 -1.62
N PHE A 176 -9.56 -6.68 -0.89
CA PHE A 176 -10.38 -5.49 -1.09
C PHE A 176 -10.05 -4.95 -2.48
N LEU A 177 -10.87 -5.31 -3.43
CA LEU A 177 -10.96 -4.61 -4.70
C LEU A 177 -11.53 -3.24 -4.37
N ILE A 178 -10.68 -2.22 -4.25
CA ILE A 178 -11.15 -0.84 -4.22
C ILE A 178 -11.60 -0.54 -5.65
N ASP A 179 -12.82 -0.87 -5.91
CA ASP A 179 -13.55 -0.39 -7.07
C ASP A 179 -13.92 1.06 -6.78
N GLU A 180 -13.44 2.00 -7.61
CA GLU A 180 -13.78 3.42 -7.48
C GLU A 180 -15.29 3.63 -7.45
N GLU A 181 -16.04 2.80 -8.16
CA GLU A 181 -17.50 2.79 -8.16
C GLU A 181 -18.05 2.45 -6.76
N ASN A 182 -17.48 1.47 -6.07
CA ASN A 182 -17.89 1.12 -4.72
C ASN A 182 -17.52 2.22 -3.70
N VAL A 183 -16.37 2.88 -3.85
CA VAL A 183 -15.98 4.02 -3.01
C VAL A 183 -16.96 5.18 -3.18
N LEU A 184 -17.36 5.49 -4.40
CA LEU A 184 -18.38 6.51 -4.68
C LEU A 184 -19.74 6.14 -4.06
N LYS A 185 -20.14 4.88 -4.15
CA LYS A 185 -21.36 4.37 -3.55
C LYS A 185 -21.33 4.45 -2.01
N ILE A 186 -20.20 4.16 -1.38
CA ILE A 186 -20.04 4.29 0.08
C ILE A 186 -20.06 5.75 0.50
N LYS A 187 -19.43 6.68 -0.24
CA LYS A 187 -19.55 8.11 0.01
C LYS A 187 -21.00 8.58 -0.08
N LYS A 188 -21.72 8.15 -1.12
CA LYS A 188 -23.14 8.44 -1.28
C LYS A 188 -23.98 7.91 -0.11
N ALA A 189 -23.69 6.68 0.35
CA ALA A 189 -24.34 6.12 1.53
C ALA A 189 -24.11 6.99 2.78
N LYS A 190 -22.89 7.46 3.00
CA LYS A 190 -22.57 8.39 4.09
C LYS A 190 -23.35 9.72 3.97
N GLU A 191 -23.43 10.29 2.77
CA GLU A 191 -24.19 11.53 2.52
C GLU A 191 -25.67 11.34 2.82
N ILE A 192 -26.26 10.20 2.42
CA ILE A 192 -27.67 9.87 2.72
C ILE A 192 -27.91 9.79 4.23
N ILE A 193 -27.01 9.13 4.98
CA ILE A 193 -27.12 9.05 6.44
C ILE A 193 -27.04 10.46 7.06
N LEU A 194 -26.08 11.27 6.61
CA LEU A 194 -25.90 12.63 7.13
C LEU A 194 -27.09 13.55 6.80
N ALA A 195 -27.71 13.41 5.64
CA ALA A 195 -28.88 14.15 5.24
C ALA A 195 -30.15 13.75 6.04
N ASN A 196 -30.21 12.51 6.50
CA ASN A 196 -31.36 11.94 7.22
C ASN A 196 -31.02 11.59 8.68
N MET A 197 -30.21 12.40 9.37
CA MET A 197 -29.71 12.10 10.72
C MET A 197 -30.83 11.89 11.76
N SER A 198 -32.01 12.44 11.55
CA SER A 198 -33.17 12.30 12.46
C SER A 198 -33.85 10.93 12.33
N GLU A 199 -33.89 10.39 11.11
CA GLU A 199 -34.44 9.06 10.77
C GLU A 199 -33.60 8.44 9.65
N PRO A 200 -32.42 7.86 9.98
CA PRO A 200 -31.56 7.27 8.97
C PRO A 200 -32.19 6.00 8.40
N PRO A 201 -32.02 5.75 7.08
CA PRO A 201 -32.54 4.55 6.45
C PRO A 201 -31.90 3.29 7.05
N GLY A 202 -32.62 2.19 7.01
CA GLY A 202 -32.11 0.89 7.42
C GLY A 202 -30.94 0.44 6.54
N LEU A 203 -30.03 -0.38 7.10
CA LEU A 203 -28.83 -0.82 6.37
C LEU A 203 -29.16 -1.54 5.02
N GLN A 204 -30.27 -2.25 4.96
CA GLN A 204 -30.70 -2.91 3.73
C GLN A 204 -31.20 -1.89 2.70
N GLU A 205 -32.04 -0.94 3.12
CA GLU A 205 -32.53 0.16 2.27
C GLU A 205 -31.37 0.99 1.73
N LEU A 206 -30.41 1.32 2.59
CA LEU A 206 -29.23 2.08 2.21
C LEU A 206 -28.37 1.32 1.19
N ALA A 207 -28.20 0.03 1.37
CA ALA A 207 -27.46 -0.82 0.44
C ALA A 207 -28.14 -0.85 -0.95
N ASP A 208 -29.45 -1.01 -0.98
CA ASP A 208 -30.23 -1.05 -2.21
C ASP A 208 -30.23 0.31 -2.93
N GLU A 209 -30.35 1.41 -2.19
CA GLU A 209 -30.32 2.77 -2.74
C GLU A 209 -28.99 3.15 -3.38
N VAL A 210 -27.87 2.71 -2.79
CA VAL A 210 -26.53 2.99 -3.34
C VAL A 210 -26.04 1.91 -4.30
N GLY A 211 -26.81 0.82 -4.50
CA GLY A 211 -26.46 -0.28 -5.39
C GLY A 211 -25.25 -1.10 -4.89
N LEU A 212 -25.20 -1.34 -3.59
CA LEU A 212 -24.24 -2.22 -2.93
C LEU A 212 -24.92 -3.45 -2.33
N THR A 213 -24.17 -4.51 -2.16
CA THR A 213 -24.65 -5.61 -1.29
C THR A 213 -24.50 -5.19 0.18
N LEU A 214 -25.38 -5.69 1.04
CA LEU A 214 -25.32 -5.42 2.49
C LEU A 214 -23.95 -5.78 3.09
N LYS A 215 -23.30 -6.84 2.59
CA LYS A 215 -21.95 -7.25 3.00
C LYS A 215 -20.93 -6.16 2.64
N LYS A 216 -20.96 -5.64 1.42
CA LYS A 216 -20.05 -4.58 0.97
C LYS A 216 -20.27 -3.27 1.72
N LEU A 217 -21.52 -2.90 2.00
CA LEU A 217 -21.83 -1.71 2.77
C LEU A 217 -21.32 -1.76 4.21
N LYS A 218 -21.37 -2.95 4.85
CA LYS A 218 -20.86 -3.12 6.23
C LYS A 218 -19.34 -3.13 6.34
N MET A 219 -18.63 -3.33 5.24
CA MET A 219 -17.17 -3.43 5.20
C MET A 219 -16.50 -2.14 4.75
N GLY A 220 -17.21 -1.15 4.22
CA GLY A 220 -16.72 0.17 3.81
C GLY A 220 -17.14 1.23 4.78
#